data_d9298ca124eaa799de12e9689dafe1a7
#
_entry.id   d9298ca124eaa799de12e9689dafe1a7
#
_cell.length_a   1.000
_cell.length_b   1.000
_cell.length_c   1.000
_cell.angle_alpha   90.00
_cell.angle_beta   90.00
_cell.angle_gamma   90.00
#
_symmetry.space_group_name_H-M   'P 1'
#
loop_
_entity.id
_entity.type
_entity.pdbx_description
1 polymer ?
#
loop_
_entity_poly.entity_id
_entity_poly.type
_entity_poly.pdbx_seq_one_letter_code
_entity_poly.pdbx_strand_id
1 'polypeptide(L)'
;MIYKVFMDTNIYDGSNYSFSNPTFTGLKKLAQDGAVQLQINSVVEGEVQGHIKDRVATAVKKINKTFDEQALAGFRYIPGFKERIEKIDEKEWVQKAQKEFSDLLLACNTEHISVNGIDVEKIMRDYFKQNPPFETK
;
A
#
# COMPACT_ATOMS: atom_id res chain seq x y z
N MET A 1 -16.16 -22.11 10.29
CA MET A 1 -15.30 -22.12 9.08
C MET A 1 -14.72 -20.73 8.91
N ILE A 2 -13.40 -20.60 8.72
CA ILE A 2 -12.72 -19.33 8.46
C ILE A 2 -12.31 -19.30 7.01
N TYR A 3 -12.75 -18.29 6.26
CA TYR A 3 -12.34 -18.12 4.88
C TYR A 3 -10.97 -17.45 4.81
N LYS A 4 -10.02 -18.08 4.13
CA LYS A 4 -8.71 -17.50 3.86
C LYS A 4 -8.79 -16.64 2.60
N VAL A 5 -8.38 -15.40 2.70
CA VAL A 5 -8.42 -14.41 1.61
C VAL A 5 -7.02 -13.94 1.31
N PHE A 6 -6.57 -14.15 0.09
CA PHE A 6 -5.35 -13.58 -0.45
C PHE A 6 -5.72 -12.45 -1.41
N MET A 7 -5.14 -11.29 -1.23
CA MET A 7 -5.36 -10.13 -2.12
C MET A 7 -4.07 -9.82 -2.86
N ASP A 8 -4.19 -9.71 -4.17
CA ASP A 8 -3.11 -9.25 -5.03
C ASP A 8 -2.84 -7.75 -4.85
N THR A 9 -1.64 -7.30 -5.21
CA THR A 9 -1.20 -5.90 -5.16
C THR A 9 -2.21 -4.95 -5.81
N ASN A 10 -2.84 -5.36 -6.90
CA ASN A 10 -3.84 -4.58 -7.62
C ASN A 10 -5.05 -4.16 -6.77
N ILE A 11 -5.42 -4.93 -5.76
CA ILE A 11 -6.53 -4.60 -4.86
C ILE A 11 -6.15 -3.39 -3.99
N TYR A 12 -4.92 -3.37 -3.50
CA TYR A 12 -4.38 -2.26 -2.71
C TYR A 12 -4.18 -1.01 -3.58
N ASP A 13 -3.63 -1.18 -4.78
CA ASP A 13 -3.44 -0.10 -5.76
C ASP A 13 -4.76 0.54 -6.18
N GLY A 14 -5.76 -0.27 -6.48
CA GLY A 14 -7.08 0.19 -6.88
C GLY A 14 -7.82 0.98 -5.80
N SER A 15 -7.49 0.77 -4.53
CA SER A 15 -8.03 1.53 -3.40
C SER A 15 -7.28 2.85 -3.13
N ASN A 16 -6.23 3.15 -3.89
CA ASN A 16 -5.28 4.24 -3.64
C ASN A 16 -4.68 4.19 -2.22
N TYR A 17 -4.54 2.99 -1.66
CA TYR A 17 -4.06 2.75 -0.29
C TYR A 17 -4.89 3.46 0.80
N SER A 18 -6.18 3.68 0.52
CA SER A 18 -7.14 4.19 1.50
C SER A 18 -7.68 3.04 2.33
N PHE A 19 -6.99 2.68 3.42
CA PHE A 19 -7.35 1.54 4.29
C PHE A 19 -8.52 1.82 5.24
N SER A 20 -9.09 3.01 5.18
CA SER A 20 -10.31 3.39 5.87
C SER A 20 -11.56 3.38 4.99
N ASN A 21 -11.43 2.99 3.72
CA ASN A 21 -12.57 2.85 2.83
C ASN A 21 -13.50 1.71 3.27
N PRO A 22 -14.76 1.66 2.78
CA PRO A 22 -15.74 0.63 3.19
C PRO A 22 -15.26 -0.81 2.98
N THR A 23 -14.49 -1.08 1.92
CA THR A 23 -13.98 -2.41 1.61
C THR A 23 -13.03 -2.90 2.70
N PHE A 24 -12.03 -2.11 3.06
CA PHE A 24 -11.08 -2.49 4.10
C PHE A 24 -11.69 -2.44 5.51
N THR A 25 -12.62 -1.53 5.76
CA THR A 25 -13.36 -1.49 7.01
C THR A 25 -14.20 -2.75 7.18
N GLY A 26 -14.87 -3.20 6.11
CA GLY A 26 -15.60 -4.47 6.10
C GLY A 26 -14.70 -5.67 6.31
N LEU A 27 -13.54 -5.71 5.64
CA LEU A 27 -12.56 -6.78 5.81
C LEU A 27 -12.03 -6.88 7.24
N LYS A 28 -11.69 -5.75 7.86
CA LYS A 28 -11.25 -5.69 9.27
C LYS A 28 -12.33 -6.27 10.19
N LYS A 29 -13.58 -5.88 9.98
CA LYS A 29 -14.71 -6.39 10.78
C LYS A 29 -14.88 -7.90 10.63
N LEU A 30 -14.88 -8.41 9.41
CA LEU A 30 -14.98 -9.85 9.15
C LEU A 30 -13.82 -10.64 9.77
N ALA A 31 -12.60 -10.07 9.76
CA ALA A 31 -11.44 -10.67 10.38
C ALA A 31 -11.57 -10.68 11.92
N GLN A 32 -12.05 -9.59 12.51
CA GLN A 32 -12.30 -9.48 13.95
C GLN A 32 -13.40 -10.45 14.41
N ASP A 33 -14.42 -10.66 13.60
CA ASP A 33 -15.50 -11.62 13.86
C ASP A 33 -15.07 -13.08 13.62
N GLY A 34 -13.82 -13.30 13.19
CA GLY A 34 -13.28 -14.65 12.94
C GLY A 34 -13.84 -15.33 11.69
N ALA A 35 -14.53 -14.60 10.82
CA ALA A 35 -15.09 -15.13 9.57
C ALA A 35 -14.06 -15.22 8.46
N VAL A 36 -13.08 -14.32 8.44
CA VAL A 36 -12.06 -14.19 7.41
C VAL A 36 -10.67 -14.09 8.05
N GLN A 37 -9.69 -14.70 7.41
CA GLN A 37 -8.27 -14.49 7.71
C GLN A 37 -7.58 -13.98 6.45
N LEU A 38 -6.98 -12.79 6.53
CA LEU A 38 -6.19 -12.26 5.44
C LEU A 38 -4.86 -13.02 5.34
N GLN A 39 -4.46 -13.33 4.13
CA GLN A 39 -3.16 -13.92 3.83
C GLN A 39 -2.34 -12.99 2.96
N ILE A 40 -1.05 -12.89 3.23
CA ILE A 40 -0.09 -12.13 2.43
C ILE A 40 1.24 -12.89 2.35
N ASN A 41 1.97 -12.68 1.26
CA ASN A 41 3.35 -13.15 1.16
C ASN A 41 4.32 -11.95 1.08
N SER A 42 5.61 -12.23 1.23
CA SER A 42 6.65 -11.20 1.23
C SER A 42 6.75 -10.43 -0.10
N VAL A 43 6.36 -11.03 -1.22
CA VAL A 43 6.39 -10.37 -2.52
C VAL A 43 5.32 -9.29 -2.58
N VAL A 44 4.05 -9.63 -2.32
CA VAL A 44 2.93 -8.66 -2.31
C VAL A 44 3.16 -7.59 -1.26
N GLU A 45 3.60 -7.97 -0.05
CA GLU A 45 3.89 -7.00 1.01
C GLU A 45 4.97 -6.01 0.58
N GLY A 46 6.07 -6.49 -0.02
CA GLY A 46 7.16 -5.65 -0.53
C GLY A 46 6.70 -4.72 -1.65
N GLU A 47 5.90 -5.22 -2.60
CA GLU A 47 5.32 -4.40 -3.68
C GLU A 47 4.42 -3.30 -3.14
N VAL A 48 3.50 -3.63 -2.25
CA VAL A 48 2.57 -2.65 -1.64
C VAL A 48 3.36 -1.58 -0.89
N GLN A 49 4.33 -1.95 -0.08
CA GLN A 49 5.20 -1.00 0.64
C GLN A 49 5.98 -0.09 -0.32
N GLY A 50 6.51 -0.65 -1.41
CA GLY A 50 7.21 0.09 -2.45
C GLY A 50 6.30 1.10 -3.16
N HIS A 51 5.11 0.68 -3.57
CA HIS A 51 4.13 1.53 -4.24
C HIS A 51 3.63 2.66 -3.32
N ILE A 52 3.39 2.39 -2.03
CA ILE A 52 3.05 3.41 -1.04
C ILE A 52 4.15 4.46 -0.97
N LYS A 53 5.41 4.02 -0.83
CA LYS A 53 6.57 4.91 -0.78
C LYS A 53 6.63 5.82 -2.01
N ASP A 54 6.52 5.26 -3.21
CA ASP A 54 6.64 6.01 -4.46
C ASP A 54 5.51 7.01 -4.65
N ARG A 55 4.28 6.63 -4.31
CA ARG A 55 3.11 7.53 -4.39
C ARG A 55 3.21 8.68 -3.40
N VAL A 56 3.57 8.40 -2.16
CA VAL A 56 3.73 9.44 -1.13
C VAL A 56 4.87 10.38 -1.49
N ALA A 57 6.03 9.84 -1.89
CA ALA A 57 7.16 10.64 -2.31
C ALA A 57 6.81 11.57 -3.49
N THR A 58 6.08 11.05 -4.48
CA THR A 58 5.61 11.83 -5.62
C THR A 58 4.66 12.95 -5.19
N ALA A 59 3.70 12.65 -4.31
CA ALA A 59 2.76 13.64 -3.79
C ALA A 59 3.47 14.73 -2.97
N VAL A 60 4.38 14.34 -2.08
CA VAL A 60 5.17 15.27 -1.26
C VAL A 60 6.02 16.21 -2.13
N LYS A 61 6.69 15.68 -3.17
CA LYS A 61 7.45 16.50 -4.11
C LYS A 61 6.58 17.52 -4.81
N LYS A 62 5.38 17.14 -5.25
CA LYS A 62 4.43 18.07 -5.89
C LYS A 62 3.99 19.17 -4.91
N ILE A 63 3.61 18.80 -3.69
CA ILE A 63 3.20 19.75 -2.66
C ILE A 63 4.34 20.72 -2.35
N ASN A 64 5.54 20.20 -2.07
CA ASN A 64 6.70 21.03 -1.73
C ASN A 64 7.12 21.95 -2.88
N LYS A 65 7.00 21.49 -4.12
CA LYS A 65 7.23 22.33 -5.30
C LYS A 65 6.29 23.53 -5.35
N THR A 66 5.01 23.33 -5.01
CA THR A 66 4.02 24.42 -4.96
C THR A 66 4.44 25.52 -3.97
N PHE A 67 5.10 25.17 -2.87
CA PHE A 67 5.63 26.15 -1.92
C PHE A 67 6.77 27.02 -2.49
N ASP A 68 7.51 26.48 -3.43
CA ASP A 68 8.62 27.19 -4.08
C ASP A 68 8.16 28.05 -5.26
N GLU A 69 6.91 27.92 -5.69
CA GLU A 69 6.34 28.68 -6.79
C GLU A 69 6.21 30.17 -6.45
N GLN A 70 6.49 31.01 -7.44
CA GLN A 70 6.43 32.47 -7.29
C GLN A 70 5.04 32.97 -6.90
N ALA A 71 3.98 32.23 -7.27
CA ALA A 71 2.61 32.57 -6.90
C ALA A 71 2.39 32.60 -5.37
N LEU A 72 3.13 31.81 -4.59
CA LEU A 72 3.04 31.79 -3.14
C LEU A 72 4.03 32.76 -2.45
N ALA A 73 4.97 33.32 -3.19
CA ALA A 73 6.01 34.19 -2.62
C ALA A 73 5.43 35.37 -1.87
N GLY A 74 4.35 35.98 -2.37
CA GLY A 74 3.67 37.11 -1.73
C GLY A 74 2.98 36.80 -0.41
N PHE A 75 2.52 35.53 -0.27
CA PHE A 75 1.83 35.09 0.94
C PHE A 75 2.77 34.71 2.07
N ARG A 76 4.04 34.44 1.79
CA ARG A 76 5.05 34.07 2.80
C ARG A 76 5.33 35.18 3.81
N TYR A 77 5.01 36.42 3.46
CA TYR A 77 5.18 37.59 4.33
C TYR A 77 3.96 37.87 5.19
N ILE A 78 2.86 37.15 5.01
CA ILE A 78 1.66 37.30 5.83
C ILE A 78 1.92 36.66 7.20
N PRO A 79 1.72 37.39 8.32
CA PRO A 79 1.87 36.79 9.65
C PRO A 79 0.98 35.54 9.82
N GLY A 80 1.53 34.47 10.37
CA GLY A 80 0.82 33.20 10.57
C GLY A 80 0.80 32.26 9.36
N PHE A 81 1.31 32.68 8.20
CA PHE A 81 1.35 31.81 7.02
C PHE A 81 2.34 30.65 7.19
N LYS A 82 3.57 30.97 7.65
CA LYS A 82 4.61 29.94 7.87
C LYS A 82 4.22 28.92 8.93
N GLU A 83 3.54 29.35 9.97
CA GLU A 83 3.12 28.49 11.09
C GLU A 83 2.00 27.53 10.69
N ARG A 84 1.29 27.82 9.62
CA ARG A 84 0.17 26.98 9.13
C ARG A 84 0.52 26.12 7.94
N ILE A 85 1.53 26.53 7.17
CA ILE A 85 1.87 25.89 5.91
C ILE A 85 3.39 25.68 5.89
N GLU A 86 3.81 24.46 6.22
CA GLU A 86 5.21 24.05 6.19
C GLU A 86 5.45 23.07 5.06
N LYS A 87 6.71 22.99 4.59
CA LYS A 87 7.11 21.90 3.70
C LYS A 87 6.95 20.57 4.40
N ILE A 88 6.48 19.59 3.65
CA ILE A 88 6.25 18.22 4.15
C ILE A 88 7.57 17.46 4.14
N ASP A 89 7.90 16.81 5.25
CA ASP A 89 9.00 15.84 5.32
C ASP A 89 8.59 14.53 4.63
N GLU A 90 9.26 14.21 3.52
CA GLU A 90 8.96 13.02 2.72
C GLU A 90 9.12 11.74 3.54
N LYS A 91 10.21 11.62 4.31
CA LYS A 91 10.50 10.42 5.09
C LYS A 91 9.45 10.18 6.17
N GLU A 92 9.04 11.23 6.87
CA GLU A 92 7.99 11.15 7.90
C GLU A 92 6.68 10.63 7.31
N TRP A 93 6.25 11.22 6.19
CA TRP A 93 4.97 10.85 5.59
C TRP A 93 4.97 9.49 4.91
N VAL A 94 6.10 9.07 4.32
CA VAL A 94 6.27 7.70 3.85
C VAL A 94 6.12 6.71 5.00
N GLN A 95 6.78 6.95 6.13
CA GLN A 95 6.68 6.09 7.31
C GLN A 95 5.26 6.01 7.85
N LYS A 96 4.55 7.15 7.94
CA LYS A 96 3.15 7.18 8.37
C LYS A 96 2.25 6.35 7.45
N ALA A 97 2.39 6.51 6.13
CA ALA A 97 1.60 5.77 5.17
C ALA A 97 1.89 4.27 5.19
N GLN A 98 3.16 3.88 5.32
CA GLN A 98 3.55 2.48 5.46
C GLN A 98 3.04 1.87 6.77
N LYS A 99 2.98 2.67 7.84
CA LYS A 99 2.40 2.24 9.11
C LYS A 99 0.90 1.95 8.98
N GLU A 100 0.14 2.75 8.25
CA GLU A 100 -1.28 2.48 8.00
C GLU A 100 -1.51 1.10 7.36
N PHE A 101 -0.64 0.71 6.43
CA PHE A 101 -0.68 -0.64 5.85
C PHE A 101 -0.35 -1.72 6.87
N SER A 102 0.69 -1.54 7.67
CA SER A 102 1.04 -2.49 8.73
C SER A 102 -0.07 -2.62 9.76
N ASP A 103 -0.74 -1.52 10.12
CA ASP A 103 -1.87 -1.52 11.04
C ASP A 103 -3.09 -2.27 10.43
N LEU A 104 -3.31 -2.18 9.11
CA LEU A 104 -4.31 -2.99 8.41
C LEU A 104 -4.01 -4.49 8.55
N LEU A 105 -2.77 -4.90 8.30
CA LEU A 105 -2.37 -6.30 8.40
C LEU A 105 -2.58 -6.85 9.82
N LEU A 106 -2.25 -6.06 10.83
CA LEU A 106 -2.49 -6.40 12.23
C LEU A 106 -3.99 -6.50 12.55
N ALA A 107 -4.78 -5.53 12.12
CA ALA A 107 -6.22 -5.51 12.36
C ALA A 107 -6.96 -6.68 11.68
N CYS A 108 -6.43 -7.17 10.57
CA CYS A 108 -6.97 -8.34 9.86
C CYS A 108 -6.42 -9.67 10.34
N ASN A 109 -5.62 -9.69 11.42
CA ASN A 109 -5.00 -10.91 11.93
C ASN A 109 -4.31 -11.72 10.83
N THR A 110 -3.50 -11.02 10.01
CA THR A 110 -2.96 -11.51 8.75
C THR A 110 -1.97 -12.65 8.95
N GLU A 111 -2.15 -13.73 8.21
CA GLU A 111 -1.20 -14.84 8.11
C GLU A 111 -0.18 -14.54 7.01
N HIS A 112 1.11 -14.57 7.36
CA HIS A 112 2.20 -14.46 6.38
C HIS A 112 2.52 -15.83 5.81
N ILE A 113 2.30 -15.97 4.50
CA ILE A 113 2.60 -17.20 3.77
C ILE A 113 4.07 -17.18 3.33
N SER A 114 4.80 -18.22 3.70
CA SER A 114 6.18 -18.36 3.24
C SER A 114 6.23 -18.65 1.74
N VAL A 115 7.13 -17.95 1.04
CA VAL A 115 7.50 -18.23 -0.35
C VAL A 115 8.79 -19.06 -0.44
N ASN A 116 9.35 -19.48 0.69
CA ASN A 116 10.51 -20.33 0.75
C ASN A 116 10.20 -21.71 0.17
N GLY A 117 11.12 -22.26 -0.64
CA GLY A 117 10.94 -23.55 -1.28
C GLY A 117 10.11 -23.54 -2.56
N ILE A 118 9.71 -22.36 -3.04
CA ILE A 118 9.07 -22.22 -4.35
C ILE A 118 10.14 -22.39 -5.43
N ASP A 119 9.93 -23.39 -6.31
CA ASP A 119 10.77 -23.59 -7.48
C ASP A 119 10.40 -22.57 -8.57
N VAL A 120 11.14 -21.45 -8.55
CA VAL A 120 10.94 -20.35 -9.51
C VAL A 120 11.23 -20.81 -10.94
N GLU A 121 12.22 -21.69 -11.15
CA GLU A 121 12.53 -22.21 -12.49
C GLU A 121 11.37 -23.03 -13.06
N LYS A 122 10.72 -23.84 -12.22
CA LYS A 122 9.52 -24.58 -12.60
C LYS A 122 8.38 -23.65 -12.97
N ILE A 123 8.13 -22.62 -12.16
CA ILE A 123 7.08 -21.62 -12.44
C ILE A 123 7.34 -20.92 -13.77
N MET A 124 8.56 -20.45 -14.00
CA MET A 124 8.92 -19.77 -15.25
C MET A 124 8.81 -20.72 -16.46
N ARG A 125 9.21 -21.96 -16.30
CA ARG A 125 9.07 -22.97 -17.35
C ARG A 125 7.61 -23.21 -17.70
N ASP A 126 6.74 -23.35 -16.70
CA ASP A 126 5.30 -23.57 -16.91
C ASP A 126 4.65 -22.33 -17.53
N TYR A 127 5.06 -21.14 -17.13
CA TYR A 127 4.62 -19.87 -17.75
C TYR A 127 4.97 -19.80 -19.24
N PHE A 128 6.24 -20.06 -19.60
CA PHE A 128 6.68 -20.00 -21.01
C PHE A 128 6.09 -21.12 -21.87
N LYS A 129 5.78 -22.26 -21.29
CA LYS A 129 5.10 -23.38 -21.98
C LYS A 129 3.59 -23.27 -21.98
N GLN A 130 3.05 -22.24 -21.34
CA GLN A 130 1.61 -22.03 -21.14
C GLN A 130 0.92 -23.25 -20.51
N ASN A 131 1.63 -23.94 -19.63
CA ASN A 131 1.04 -25.01 -18.83
C ASN A 131 0.08 -24.42 -17.77
N PRO A 132 -0.92 -25.18 -17.30
CA PRO A 132 -1.75 -24.72 -16.20
C PRO A 132 -0.90 -24.27 -14.99
N PRO A 133 -1.26 -23.12 -14.34
CA PRO A 133 -2.43 -22.27 -14.54
C PRO A 133 -2.26 -21.15 -15.58
N PHE A 134 -1.19 -21.14 -16.35
CA PHE A 134 -0.82 -20.05 -17.27
C PHE A 134 -1.36 -20.24 -18.70
N GLU A 135 -2.37 -21.05 -18.88
CA GLU A 135 -2.99 -21.25 -20.18
C GLU A 135 -3.62 -19.95 -20.69
N THR A 136 -3.30 -19.59 -21.92
CA THR A 136 -4.05 -18.54 -22.64
C THR A 136 -5.42 -19.10 -23.03
N LYS A 137 -6.47 -18.44 -22.57
CA LYS A 137 -7.83 -18.73 -23.03
C LYS A 137 -8.04 -18.24 -24.44
#